data_e2588bad299c1d1de769c30e403db480
#
_entry.id   e2588bad299c1d1de769c30e403db480
#
_cell.length_a   1.000
_cell.length_b   1.000
_cell.length_c   1.000
_cell.angle_alpha   90.00
_cell.angle_beta   90.00
_cell.angle_gamma   90.00
#
_symmetry.space_group_name_H-M   'P 1'
#
loop_
_entity.id
_entity.type
_entity.pdbx_description
1 polymer ?
#
loop_
_entity_poly.entity_id
_entity_poly.type
_entity_poly.pdbx_seq_one_letter_code
_entity_poly.pdbx_strand_id
1 'polypeptide(L)'
;MQRTLFEKIWEFHRVAQRADGRDLIYIDRHVLHELHAHHAFAQLQKQGRPVRRADLTFAVQDHTVATKPGRDDDTNPSGSAFIKAMREGCRNNNIRLFDVDDPEQGISHVVAPELGIVLPGATKPERPPISMLRLHKVMRCSIGMARTAAPAYSTA
;
A
#
# COMPACT_ATOMS: atom_id res chain seq x y z
N MET A 1 9.69 -19.06 26.55
CA MET A 1 8.68 -18.00 26.77
C MET A 1 7.61 -18.07 25.69
N GLN A 2 6.35 -17.88 26.03
CA GLN A 2 5.28 -17.79 25.05
C GLN A 2 5.39 -16.43 24.33
N ARG A 3 5.35 -16.45 23.00
CA ARG A 3 5.43 -15.26 22.15
C ARG A 3 4.02 -14.74 21.81
N THR A 4 3.84 -13.45 21.81
CA THR A 4 2.64 -12.78 21.29
C THR A 4 2.52 -12.96 19.78
N LEU A 5 1.33 -12.73 19.22
CA LEU A 5 1.14 -12.77 17.77
C LEU A 5 2.04 -11.76 17.05
N PHE A 6 2.18 -10.55 17.62
CA PHE A 6 3.09 -9.53 17.07
C PHE A 6 4.53 -10.03 16.99
N GLU A 7 5.06 -10.60 18.09
CA GLU A 7 6.44 -11.10 18.12
C GLU A 7 6.66 -12.24 17.12
N LYS A 8 5.66 -13.10 16.91
CA LYS A 8 5.73 -14.17 15.91
C LYS A 8 5.79 -13.63 14.49
N ILE A 9 4.94 -12.66 14.16
CA ILE A 9 4.93 -12.02 12.83
C ILE A 9 6.22 -11.24 12.61
N TRP A 10 6.66 -10.48 13.60
CA TRP A 10 7.91 -9.72 13.53
C TRP A 10 9.11 -10.61 13.26
N GLU A 11 9.28 -11.64 14.05
CA GLU A 11 10.40 -12.60 13.93
C GLU A 11 10.39 -13.31 12.57
N PHE A 12 9.21 -13.68 12.08
CA PHE A 12 9.06 -14.32 10.78
C PHE A 12 9.51 -13.42 9.61
N HIS A 13 9.32 -12.11 9.75
CA HIS A 13 9.70 -11.14 8.72
C HIS A 13 11.08 -10.51 8.94
N ARG A 14 11.72 -10.79 10.06
CA ARG A 14 13.04 -10.23 10.34
C ARG A 14 14.11 -10.86 9.46
N VAL A 15 14.72 -10.05 8.59
CA VAL A 15 15.81 -10.46 7.70
C VAL A 15 17.15 -10.37 8.41
N ALA A 16 17.38 -9.31 9.18
CA ALA A 16 18.62 -9.08 9.92
C ALA A 16 18.40 -8.06 11.03
N GLN A 17 19.22 -8.12 12.06
CA GLN A 17 19.34 -7.05 13.05
C GLN A 17 20.60 -6.22 12.74
N ARG A 18 20.46 -4.92 12.77
CA ARG A 18 21.57 -3.98 12.56
C ARG A 18 22.33 -3.75 13.87
N ALA A 19 23.56 -3.27 13.75
CA ALA A 19 24.41 -2.95 14.91
C ALA A 19 23.81 -1.88 15.84
N ASP A 20 22.92 -1.03 15.33
CA ASP A 20 22.19 0.00 16.07
C ASP A 20 20.91 -0.51 16.76
N GLY A 21 20.69 -1.83 16.79
CA GLY A 21 19.55 -2.48 17.41
C GLY A 21 18.27 -2.46 16.60
N ARG A 22 18.26 -1.86 15.39
CA ARG A 22 17.10 -1.86 14.49
C ARG A 22 17.02 -3.15 13.69
N ASP A 23 15.81 -3.62 13.47
CA ASP A 23 15.56 -4.78 12.61
C ASP A 23 15.32 -4.35 11.16
N LEU A 24 15.86 -5.11 10.21
CA LEU A 24 15.50 -5.09 8.81
C LEU A 24 14.37 -6.12 8.61
N ILE A 25 13.21 -5.65 8.19
CA ILE A 25 12.02 -6.47 8.00
C ILE A 25 11.70 -6.61 6.52
N TYR A 26 11.35 -7.82 6.10
CA TYR A 26 10.80 -8.08 4.78
C TYR A 26 9.37 -7.55 4.69
N ILE A 27 9.03 -6.96 3.55
CA ILE A 27 7.69 -6.43 3.25
C ILE A 27 7.05 -7.30 2.18
N ASP A 28 5.90 -7.91 2.51
CA ASP A 28 5.21 -8.83 1.61
C ASP A 28 4.46 -8.14 0.50
N ARG A 29 3.80 -7.05 0.82
CA ARG A 29 2.98 -6.28 -0.14
C ARG A 29 3.18 -4.79 0.09
N HIS A 30 3.13 -4.02 -0.99
CA HIS A 30 3.19 -2.58 -0.93
C HIS A 30 1.92 -2.00 -1.55
N VAL A 31 1.21 -1.16 -0.81
CA VAL A 31 0.04 -0.45 -1.30
C VAL A 31 0.36 1.04 -1.35
N LEU A 32 0.18 1.63 -2.52
CA LEU A 32 0.42 3.04 -2.80
C LEU A 32 -0.90 3.78 -2.86
N HIS A 33 -0.87 5.05 -2.50
CA HIS A 33 -1.96 5.98 -2.75
C HIS A 33 -1.42 7.25 -3.44
N GLU A 34 -2.29 8.01 -4.10
CA GLU A 34 -1.90 9.07 -5.03
C GLU A 34 -1.16 10.26 -4.38
N LEU A 35 -1.46 10.60 -3.11
CA LEU A 35 -0.87 11.77 -2.45
C LEU A 35 0.67 11.75 -2.40
N HIS A 36 1.28 10.58 -2.30
CA HIS A 36 2.72 10.46 -2.10
C HIS A 36 3.44 9.68 -3.21
N ALA A 37 2.71 8.91 -4.03
CA ALA A 37 3.31 8.02 -5.02
C ALA A 37 4.14 8.77 -6.07
N HIS A 38 3.69 9.96 -6.49
CA HIS A 38 4.39 10.78 -7.47
C HIS A 38 5.81 11.15 -7.03
N HIS A 39 6.03 11.46 -5.76
CA HIS A 39 7.37 11.71 -5.22
C HIS A 39 8.26 10.47 -5.29
N ALA A 40 7.69 9.29 -4.99
CA ALA A 40 8.43 8.04 -5.05
C ALA A 40 8.84 7.71 -6.48
N PHE A 41 7.91 7.80 -7.43
CA PHE A 41 8.19 7.55 -8.84
C PHE A 41 9.25 8.51 -9.40
N ALA A 42 9.12 9.82 -9.12
CA ALA A 42 10.10 10.81 -9.53
C ALA A 42 11.50 10.52 -8.97
N GLN A 43 11.59 10.08 -7.72
CA GLN A 43 12.88 9.76 -7.11
C GLN A 43 13.50 8.48 -7.70
N LEU A 44 12.70 7.44 -7.93
CA LEU A 44 13.18 6.22 -8.58
C LEU A 44 13.68 6.52 -10.00
N GLN A 45 12.92 7.30 -10.76
CA GLN A 45 13.30 7.74 -12.11
C GLN A 45 14.61 8.52 -12.10
N LYS A 46 14.77 9.49 -11.18
CA LYS A 46 16.01 10.28 -11.01
C LYS A 46 17.23 9.40 -10.71
N GLN A 47 17.02 8.28 -10.01
CA GLN A 47 18.07 7.33 -9.65
C GLN A 47 18.29 6.24 -10.70
N GLY A 48 17.54 6.22 -11.79
CA GLY A 48 17.57 5.15 -12.80
C GLY A 48 17.18 3.78 -12.24
N ARG A 49 16.34 3.73 -11.19
CA ARG A 49 15.95 2.50 -10.49
C ARG A 49 14.51 2.13 -10.79
N PRO A 50 14.24 0.91 -11.26
CA PRO A 50 12.88 0.42 -11.42
C PRO A 50 12.26 0.07 -10.06
N VAL A 51 10.93 -0.06 -10.01
CA VAL A 51 10.24 -0.70 -8.89
C VAL A 51 10.65 -2.17 -8.85
N ARG A 52 11.22 -2.60 -7.73
CA ARG A 52 11.83 -3.95 -7.59
C ARG A 52 10.82 -5.08 -7.73
N ARG A 53 9.63 -4.92 -7.12
CA ARG A 53 8.57 -5.93 -7.06
C ARG A 53 7.24 -5.29 -7.46
N ALA A 54 7.11 -4.95 -8.73
CA ALA A 54 5.86 -4.42 -9.29
C ALA A 54 4.69 -5.41 -9.10
N ASP A 55 4.97 -6.70 -9.18
CA ASP A 55 4.03 -7.81 -8.94
C ASP A 55 3.46 -7.87 -7.51
N LEU A 56 4.17 -7.31 -6.53
CA LEU A 56 3.76 -7.23 -5.12
C LEU A 56 3.40 -5.79 -4.70
N THR A 57 3.33 -4.88 -5.68
CA THR A 57 2.98 -3.48 -5.47
C THR A 57 1.62 -3.19 -6.11
N PHE A 58 0.74 -2.60 -5.34
CA PHE A 58 -0.61 -2.25 -5.75
C PHE A 58 -0.84 -0.77 -5.50
N ALA A 59 -1.68 -0.16 -6.29
CA ALA A 59 -1.96 1.27 -6.21
C ALA A 59 -3.47 1.50 -6.15
N VAL A 60 -3.91 2.39 -5.26
CA VAL A 60 -5.32 2.72 -5.07
C VAL A 60 -5.48 4.24 -5.09
N GLN A 61 -6.44 4.75 -5.85
CA GLN A 61 -6.81 6.16 -5.86
C GLN A 61 -7.93 6.37 -4.83
N ASP A 62 -7.60 6.81 -3.62
CA ASP A 62 -8.58 6.87 -2.53
C ASP A 62 -8.54 8.11 -1.62
N HIS A 63 -7.52 8.96 -1.73
CA HIS A 63 -7.39 10.13 -0.85
C HIS A 63 -7.92 11.42 -1.47
N THR A 64 -7.71 11.63 -2.78
CA THR A 64 -8.07 12.88 -3.46
C THR A 64 -9.21 12.70 -4.47
N VAL A 65 -9.83 11.55 -4.48
CA VAL A 65 -10.95 11.20 -5.36
C VAL A 65 -12.26 11.73 -4.78
N ALA A 66 -13.09 12.34 -5.63
CA ALA A 66 -14.42 12.75 -5.22
C ALA A 66 -15.34 11.54 -4.93
N THR A 67 -16.31 11.73 -4.06
CA THR A 67 -17.30 10.69 -3.68
C THR A 67 -18.62 10.79 -4.47
N LYS A 68 -18.72 11.71 -5.42
CA LYS A 68 -19.93 11.90 -6.22
C LYS A 68 -20.10 10.78 -7.25
N PRO A 69 -21.32 10.35 -7.54
CA PRO A 69 -21.61 9.48 -8.69
C PRO A 69 -21.17 10.15 -10.00
N GLY A 70 -20.60 9.35 -10.91
CA GLY A 70 -20.09 9.86 -12.19
C GLY A 70 -18.85 10.75 -12.07
N ARG A 71 -18.10 10.59 -10.97
CA ARG A 71 -16.82 11.28 -10.76
C ARG A 71 -15.80 10.97 -11.86
N ASP A 72 -14.94 11.91 -12.11
CA ASP A 72 -13.78 11.81 -12.96
C ASP A 72 -12.53 12.41 -12.28
N ASP A 73 -11.43 12.50 -13.02
CA ASP A 73 -10.15 13.02 -12.52
C ASP A 73 -10.25 14.48 -12.05
N ASP A 74 -11.15 15.26 -12.63
CA ASP A 74 -11.26 16.71 -12.44
C ASP A 74 -12.43 17.09 -11.51
N THR A 75 -13.25 16.12 -11.09
CA THR A 75 -14.35 16.34 -10.14
C THR A 75 -13.85 16.91 -8.79
N ASN A 76 -12.64 16.55 -8.39
CA ASN A 76 -11.89 17.21 -7.33
C ASN A 76 -10.65 17.89 -7.93
N PRO A 77 -10.71 19.20 -8.28
CA PRO A 77 -9.61 19.89 -8.97
C PRO A 77 -8.27 19.85 -8.21
N SER A 78 -8.31 19.83 -6.87
CA SER A 78 -7.09 19.73 -6.05
C SER A 78 -6.43 18.35 -6.11
N GLY A 79 -7.16 17.32 -6.49
CA GLY A 79 -6.70 15.95 -6.62
C GLY A 79 -6.21 15.55 -8.01
N SER A 80 -6.68 16.24 -9.04
CA SER A 80 -6.47 15.89 -10.45
C SER A 80 -5.00 15.60 -10.81
N ALA A 81 -4.10 16.47 -10.39
CA ALA A 81 -2.67 16.30 -10.67
C ALA A 81 -2.09 15.04 -10.03
N PHE A 82 -2.51 14.70 -8.81
CA PHE A 82 -2.08 13.48 -8.09
C PHE A 82 -2.60 12.22 -8.78
N ILE A 83 -3.87 12.23 -9.17
CA ILE A 83 -4.52 11.12 -9.89
C ILE A 83 -3.77 10.83 -11.20
N LYS A 84 -3.53 11.85 -12.01
CA LYS A 84 -2.82 11.73 -13.30
C LYS A 84 -1.37 11.25 -13.12
N ALA A 85 -0.65 11.80 -12.16
CA ALA A 85 0.72 11.41 -11.86
C ALA A 85 0.83 9.96 -11.35
N MET A 86 -0.12 9.52 -10.52
CA MET A 86 -0.19 8.13 -10.06
C MET A 86 -0.41 7.17 -11.23
N ARG A 87 -1.36 7.47 -12.12
CA ARG A 87 -1.68 6.67 -13.30
C ARG A 87 -0.47 6.51 -14.21
N GLU A 88 0.23 7.61 -14.49
CA GLU A 88 1.47 7.59 -15.27
C GLU A 88 2.55 6.75 -14.59
N GLY A 89 2.79 6.97 -13.30
CA GLY A 89 3.78 6.21 -12.52
C GLY A 89 3.49 4.72 -12.49
N CYS A 90 2.25 4.32 -12.32
CA CYS A 90 1.84 2.90 -12.34
C CYS A 90 2.04 2.27 -13.71
N ARG A 91 1.67 2.97 -14.78
CA ARG A 91 1.87 2.51 -16.16
C ARG A 91 3.36 2.29 -16.46
N ASN A 92 4.20 3.26 -16.13
CA ASN A 92 5.64 3.20 -16.41
C ASN A 92 6.37 2.12 -15.60
N ASN A 93 5.80 1.70 -14.47
CA ASN A 93 6.37 0.67 -13.59
C ASN A 93 5.61 -0.66 -13.60
N ASN A 94 4.61 -0.81 -14.48
CA ASN A 94 3.79 -2.01 -14.59
C ASN A 94 3.12 -2.44 -13.28
N ILE A 95 2.55 -1.47 -12.55
CA ILE A 95 1.88 -1.67 -11.26
C ILE A 95 0.37 -1.73 -11.48
N ARG A 96 -0.33 -2.69 -10.85
CA ARG A 96 -1.81 -2.74 -10.84
C ARG A 96 -2.33 -1.51 -10.10
N LEU A 97 -3.14 -0.72 -10.80
CA LEU A 97 -3.82 0.46 -10.28
C LEU A 97 -5.33 0.17 -10.22
N PHE A 98 -5.93 0.43 -9.06
CA PHE A 98 -7.37 0.58 -8.88
C PHE A 98 -7.70 2.06 -9.09
N ASP A 99 -8.01 2.40 -10.35
CA ASP A 99 -8.22 3.77 -10.81
C ASP A 99 -9.62 4.28 -10.45
N VAL A 100 -9.90 5.55 -10.69
CA VAL A 100 -11.14 6.26 -10.33
C VAL A 100 -12.39 5.57 -10.90
N ASP A 101 -12.28 5.01 -12.09
CA ASP A 101 -13.34 4.29 -12.82
C ASP A 101 -13.29 2.76 -12.70
N ASP A 102 -12.31 2.22 -11.97
CA ASP A 102 -12.21 0.77 -11.74
C ASP A 102 -13.35 0.31 -10.80
N PRO A 103 -14.13 -0.73 -11.16
CA PRO A 103 -15.22 -1.23 -10.33
C PRO A 103 -14.75 -1.77 -8.96
N GLU A 104 -13.48 -2.16 -8.83
CA GLU A 104 -12.87 -2.60 -7.58
C GLU A 104 -12.22 -1.44 -6.80
N GLN A 105 -12.34 -0.19 -7.29
CA GLN A 105 -11.79 0.97 -6.59
C GLN A 105 -12.57 1.27 -5.31
N GLY A 106 -11.86 1.57 -4.25
CA GLY A 106 -12.40 1.93 -2.94
C GLY A 106 -11.28 2.41 -2.01
N ILE A 107 -11.57 2.50 -0.74
CA ILE A 107 -10.58 2.85 0.28
C ILE A 107 -9.53 1.72 0.38
N SER A 108 -8.26 2.05 0.32
CA SER A 108 -7.15 1.06 0.31
C SER A 108 -7.20 0.08 1.47
N HIS A 109 -7.67 0.52 2.64
CA HIS A 109 -7.86 -0.33 3.82
C HIS A 109 -8.97 -1.37 3.68
N VAL A 110 -9.89 -1.16 2.75
CA VAL A 110 -11.01 -2.09 2.43
C VAL A 110 -10.63 -2.94 1.23
N VAL A 111 -10.20 -2.32 0.15
CA VAL A 111 -9.81 -3.00 -1.11
C VAL A 111 -8.72 -4.06 -0.87
N ALA A 112 -7.69 -3.69 -0.11
CA ALA A 112 -6.55 -4.58 0.09
C ALA A 112 -6.88 -5.90 0.80
N PRO A 113 -7.67 -5.95 1.90
CA PRO A 113 -8.08 -7.21 2.49
C PRO A 113 -9.19 -7.92 1.70
N GLU A 114 -10.15 -7.22 1.10
CA GLU A 114 -11.25 -7.84 0.35
C GLU A 114 -10.78 -8.58 -0.90
N LEU A 115 -9.80 -8.01 -1.60
CA LEU A 115 -9.20 -8.64 -2.78
C LEU A 115 -8.03 -9.60 -2.45
N GLY A 116 -7.79 -9.87 -1.17
CA GLY A 116 -6.71 -10.77 -0.75
C GLY A 116 -5.30 -10.25 -1.03
N ILE A 117 -5.15 -8.94 -1.29
CA ILE A 117 -3.85 -8.30 -1.45
C ILE A 117 -3.08 -8.35 -0.14
N VAL A 118 -3.77 -8.15 0.98
CA VAL A 118 -3.20 -8.24 2.32
C VAL A 118 -3.87 -9.35 3.09
N LEU A 119 -3.07 -10.36 3.44
CA LEU A 119 -3.50 -11.53 4.21
C LEU A 119 -3.14 -11.38 5.70
N PRO A 120 -3.81 -12.14 6.60
CA PRO A 120 -3.42 -12.20 8.01
C PRO A 120 -1.96 -12.59 8.16
N GLY A 121 -1.23 -11.83 8.97
CA GLY A 121 0.19 -12.06 9.20
C GLY A 121 1.13 -11.43 8.16
N ALA A 122 0.62 -10.89 7.06
CA ALA A 122 1.43 -10.18 6.08
C ALA A 122 1.81 -8.77 6.55
N THR A 123 2.99 -8.33 6.13
CA THR A 123 3.47 -6.96 6.34
C THR A 123 3.14 -6.08 5.13
N LYS A 124 2.52 -4.94 5.38
CA LYS A 124 2.13 -3.96 4.37
C LYS A 124 2.45 -2.54 4.83
N PRO A 125 3.37 -1.81 4.20
CA PRO A 125 3.50 -0.38 4.37
C PRO A 125 2.51 0.37 3.48
N GLU A 126 1.99 1.47 3.98
CA GLU A 126 1.07 2.37 3.25
C GLU A 126 1.77 3.58 2.64
N ARG A 127 3.07 3.71 2.84
CA ARG A 127 3.83 4.86 2.33
C ARG A 127 4.80 4.43 1.25
N PRO A 128 5.05 5.29 0.25
CA PRO A 128 6.01 4.99 -0.79
C PRO A 128 7.41 4.73 -0.24
N PRO A 129 8.24 3.96 -0.95
CA PRO A 129 9.57 3.50 -0.52
C PRO A 129 10.60 4.60 -0.23
N ILE A 130 10.27 5.88 -0.42
CA ILE A 130 11.14 7.01 -0.04
C ILE A 130 11.48 6.95 1.46
N SER A 131 10.58 6.44 2.30
CA SER A 131 10.86 6.20 3.71
C SER A 131 11.83 5.06 3.97
N MET A 132 12.02 4.17 3.00
CA MET A 132 13.04 3.10 3.08
C MET A 132 14.46 3.58 2.81
N LEU A 133 14.63 4.70 2.08
CA LEU A 133 15.94 5.31 1.86
C LEU A 133 16.43 6.16 3.05
N ARG A 134 15.53 6.56 3.92
CA ARG A 134 15.85 7.19 5.21
C ARG A 134 15.24 6.38 6.33
N LEU A 135 15.90 5.31 6.71
CA LEU A 135 15.65 4.53 7.93
C LEU A 135 15.96 5.36 9.19
N HIS A 136 15.24 6.46 9.37
CA HIS A 136 15.19 7.18 10.62
C HIS A 136 13.74 7.42 11.03
N LYS A 137 13.33 6.69 12.05
CA LYS A 137 12.13 6.82 12.86
C LYS A 137 10.80 6.36 12.24
N VAL A 138 10.35 5.26 12.81
CA VAL A 138 8.96 4.78 12.88
C VAL A 138 8.37 4.30 11.55
N MET A 139 8.69 3.06 11.21
CA MET A 139 7.79 2.25 10.39
C MET A 139 6.51 2.01 11.20
N ARG A 140 5.41 2.69 10.86
CA ARG A 140 4.08 2.19 11.21
C ARG A 140 3.80 1.05 10.23
N CYS A 141 4.12 -0.15 10.65
CA CYS A 141 3.70 -1.35 9.96
C CYS A 141 2.26 -1.64 10.40
N SER A 142 1.31 -1.47 9.51
CA SER A 142 -0.05 -1.96 9.74
C SER A 142 0.01 -3.48 9.57
N ILE A 143 -0.01 -4.20 10.67
CA ILE A 143 -0.19 -5.65 10.65
C ILE A 143 -1.65 -5.89 10.27
N GLY A 144 -1.88 -6.52 9.12
CA GLY A 144 -3.22 -6.89 8.67
C GLY A 144 -3.89 -7.80 9.70
N MET A 145 -4.73 -7.22 10.54
CA MET A 145 -5.65 -8.00 11.36
C MET A 145 -6.86 -8.30 10.49
N ALA A 146 -6.98 -9.52 10.00
CA ALA A 146 -8.20 -10.00 9.39
C ALA A 146 -9.34 -9.90 10.41
N ARG A 147 -10.31 -9.06 10.15
CA ARG A 147 -11.63 -9.29 10.68
C ARG A 147 -12.15 -10.54 9.97
N THR A 148 -12.27 -11.63 10.71
CA THR A 148 -13.04 -12.77 10.25
C THR A 148 -14.41 -12.25 9.82
N ALA A 149 -14.75 -12.41 8.55
CA ALA A 149 -16.09 -12.16 8.07
C ALA A 149 -17.05 -13.02 8.92
N ALA A 150 -17.94 -12.36 9.65
CA ALA A 150 -19.01 -13.07 10.31
C ALA A 150 -19.87 -13.76 9.23
N PRO A 151 -20.27 -15.03 9.42
CA PRO A 151 -21.12 -15.69 8.46
C PRO A 151 -22.43 -14.90 8.33
N ALA A 152 -22.83 -14.64 7.09
CA ALA A 152 -24.12 -14.05 6.80
C ALA A 152 -25.22 -14.95 7.40
N TYR A 153 -25.91 -14.44 8.40
CA TYR A 153 -27.12 -15.07 8.88
C TYR A 153 -28.19 -14.92 7.80
N SER A 154 -28.48 -16.03 7.11
CA SER A 154 -29.69 -16.18 6.33
C SER A 154 -30.86 -16.20 7.30
N THR A 155 -31.68 -15.16 7.28
CA THR A 155 -33.01 -15.21 7.87
C THR A 155 -33.94 -15.83 6.87
N ALA A 156 -34.43 -17.04 7.19
CA ALA A 156 -35.59 -17.64 6.56
C ALA A 156 -36.84 -16.89 7.00
#